data_5b2d12bff7285ab295a7492ca7d9377b
#
_entry.id   5b2d12bff7285ab295a7492ca7d9377b
#
_cell.length_a   1.000
_cell.length_b   1.000
_cell.length_c   1.000
_cell.angle_alpha   90.00
_cell.angle_beta   90.00
_cell.angle_gamma   90.00
#
_symmetry.space_group_name_H-M   'P 1'
#
loop_
_entity.id
_entity.type
_entity.pdbx_description
1 polymer ?
#
loop_
_entity_poly.entity_id
_entity_poly.type
_entity_poly.pdbx_seq_one_letter_code
_entity_poly.pdbx_strand_id
1 'polypeptide(L)'
;MSNEDIIRLLKDFKYHLQQLESNLGYDYQVARTFLNKNRPLVERILKKAGTLKYVHVAPPPLFGGYMMRNVNPLDLLFDSQYGLDIRGHLSDFIEQTIGIIEADSTFASKLDGKPQDVRDYDVWSLIHPSITEVSMKRMKDGYFADAVESACKALNARVREIVQDQTGQELDGASLMRRAFSPSNPVIRIASLATKSGHDVQQGYMDIFAGVMTGIRNPKAHDNETITKEDAFRKLMLMSLLMYKIDERSIEV
;
A
#
# COMPACT_ATOMS: atom_id res chain seq x y z
N MET A 1 14.27 -4.03 -26.46
CA MET A 1 15.32 -3.00 -26.23
C MET A 1 16.65 -3.70 -26.11
N SER A 2 17.71 -3.23 -26.79
CA SER A 2 19.06 -3.83 -26.67
C SER A 2 19.78 -3.36 -25.39
N ASN A 3 20.89 -4.03 -25.01
CA ASN A 3 21.74 -3.53 -23.91
C ASN A 3 22.28 -2.13 -24.23
N GLU A 4 22.64 -1.86 -25.49
CA GLU A 4 23.10 -0.54 -25.93
C GLU A 4 22.03 0.55 -25.75
N ASP A 5 20.76 0.24 -26.07
CA ASP A 5 19.65 1.17 -25.86
C ASP A 5 19.46 1.48 -24.38
N ILE A 6 19.61 0.47 -23.50
CA ILE A 6 19.49 0.64 -22.04
C ILE A 6 20.63 1.52 -21.53
N ILE A 7 21.87 1.23 -21.91
CA ILE A 7 23.04 2.01 -21.50
C ILE A 7 22.89 3.46 -21.96
N ARG A 8 22.46 3.69 -23.19
CA ARG A 8 22.21 5.03 -23.73
C ARG A 8 21.15 5.77 -22.91
N LEU A 9 20.01 5.12 -22.62
CA LEU A 9 18.97 5.70 -21.78
C LEU A 9 19.50 6.07 -20.38
N LEU A 10 20.30 5.22 -19.76
CA LEU A 10 20.88 5.47 -18.44
C LEU A 10 21.88 6.64 -18.46
N LYS A 11 22.72 6.74 -19.51
CA LYS A 11 23.64 7.88 -19.70
C LYS A 11 22.87 9.18 -19.93
N ASP A 12 21.82 9.16 -20.74
CA ASP A 12 20.95 10.33 -20.97
C ASP A 12 20.23 10.73 -19.67
N PHE A 13 19.74 9.75 -18.90
CA PHE A 13 19.09 10.03 -17.62
C PHE A 13 20.07 10.68 -16.61
N LYS A 14 21.29 10.16 -16.52
CA LYS A 14 22.35 10.75 -15.69
C LYS A 14 22.70 12.16 -16.13
N TYR A 15 22.83 12.40 -17.43
CA TYR A 15 23.07 13.75 -17.99
C TYR A 15 21.96 14.72 -17.54
N HIS A 16 20.70 14.33 -17.66
CA HIS A 16 19.59 15.19 -17.24
C HIS A 16 19.49 15.37 -15.72
N LEU A 17 19.98 14.44 -14.90
CA LEU A 17 20.12 14.66 -13.44
C LEU A 17 21.07 15.82 -13.15
N GLN A 18 22.19 15.90 -13.87
CA GLN A 18 23.17 16.98 -13.72
C GLN A 18 22.60 18.35 -14.17
N GLN A 19 21.76 18.38 -15.20
CA GLN A 19 21.11 19.61 -15.66
C GLN A 19 20.10 20.20 -14.64
N LEU A 20 19.60 19.40 -13.70
CA LEU A 20 18.77 19.90 -12.61
C LEU A 20 19.54 20.78 -11.61
N GLU A 21 20.86 20.73 -11.61
CA GLU A 21 21.69 21.54 -10.70
C GLU A 21 21.79 23.01 -11.15
N SER A 22 21.64 23.24 -12.46
CA SER A 22 21.79 24.59 -13.02
C SER A 22 20.61 25.52 -12.75
N ASN A 23 19.48 25.05 -12.26
CA ASN A 23 18.28 25.78 -11.78
C ASN A 23 17.77 26.94 -12.65
N LEU A 24 18.26 27.11 -13.88
CA LEU A 24 18.03 28.30 -14.71
C LEU A 24 17.57 27.93 -16.12
N GLY A 25 16.33 28.23 -16.43
CA GLY A 25 15.87 28.36 -17.82
C GLY A 25 15.31 27.10 -18.47
N TYR A 26 15.36 27.11 -19.82
CA TYR A 26 14.78 26.08 -20.69
C TYR A 26 15.33 24.68 -20.41
N ASP A 27 16.59 24.56 -20.07
CA ASP A 27 17.27 23.28 -19.84
C ASP A 27 16.70 22.52 -18.64
N TYR A 28 16.30 23.23 -17.57
CA TYR A 28 15.66 22.64 -16.40
C TYR A 28 14.32 21.96 -16.74
N GLN A 29 13.47 22.63 -17.52
CA GLN A 29 12.16 22.08 -17.90
C GLN A 29 12.29 20.87 -18.84
N VAL A 30 13.27 20.90 -19.75
CA VAL A 30 13.58 19.78 -20.64
C VAL A 30 14.08 18.59 -19.82
N ALA A 31 15.02 18.80 -18.90
CA ALA A 31 15.54 17.79 -18.00
C ALA A 31 14.42 17.17 -17.15
N ARG A 32 13.58 18.01 -16.53
CA ARG A 32 12.45 17.55 -15.71
C ARG A 32 11.46 16.69 -16.51
N THR A 33 11.13 17.11 -17.73
CA THR A 33 10.22 16.36 -18.59
C THR A 33 10.80 15.00 -18.98
N PHE A 34 12.08 14.96 -19.39
CA PHE A 34 12.77 13.74 -19.73
C PHE A 34 12.85 12.76 -18.55
N LEU A 35 13.24 13.24 -17.37
CA LEU A 35 13.37 12.43 -16.17
C LEU A 35 12.02 11.85 -15.72
N ASN A 36 10.96 12.65 -15.70
CA ASN A 36 9.61 12.17 -15.37
C ASN A 36 9.13 11.09 -16.34
N LYS A 37 9.34 11.29 -17.64
CA LYS A 37 8.92 10.33 -18.66
C LYS A 37 9.64 8.99 -18.55
N ASN A 38 10.94 9.00 -18.25
CA ASN A 38 11.78 7.81 -18.27
C ASN A 38 11.95 7.17 -16.88
N ARG A 39 11.53 7.85 -15.80
CA ARG A 39 11.63 7.38 -14.42
C ARG A 39 11.13 5.94 -14.22
N PRO A 40 9.93 5.53 -14.70
CA PRO A 40 9.43 4.18 -14.42
C PRO A 40 10.32 3.09 -15.06
N LEU A 41 10.86 3.36 -16.25
CA LEU A 41 11.75 2.43 -16.94
C LEU A 41 13.12 2.35 -16.25
N VAL A 42 13.70 3.49 -15.88
CA VAL A 42 14.98 3.55 -15.14
C VAL A 42 14.86 2.86 -13.80
N GLU A 43 13.79 3.09 -13.06
CA GLU A 43 13.52 2.40 -11.78
C GLU A 43 13.49 0.87 -11.97
N ARG A 44 12.82 0.39 -13.01
CA ARG A 44 12.76 -1.04 -13.34
C ARG A 44 14.15 -1.60 -13.68
N ILE A 45 14.97 -0.86 -14.44
CA ILE A 45 16.32 -1.26 -14.78
C ILE A 45 17.21 -1.36 -13.53
N LEU A 46 17.21 -0.33 -12.68
CA LEU A 46 18.00 -0.29 -11.45
C LEU A 46 17.58 -1.40 -10.47
N LYS A 47 16.28 -1.65 -10.33
CA LYS A 47 15.75 -2.77 -9.53
C LYS A 47 16.20 -4.12 -10.08
N LYS A 48 16.16 -4.31 -11.39
CA LYS A 48 16.58 -5.56 -12.04
C LYS A 48 18.09 -5.82 -11.88
N ALA A 49 18.88 -4.76 -11.93
CA ALA A 49 20.33 -4.82 -11.68
C ALA A 49 20.67 -5.01 -10.17
N GLY A 50 19.71 -4.79 -9.27
CA GLY A 50 19.93 -4.84 -7.83
C GLY A 50 20.73 -3.64 -7.28
N THR A 51 20.82 -2.56 -8.04
CA THR A 51 21.60 -1.36 -7.67
C THR A 51 20.76 -0.28 -7.00
N LEU A 52 19.42 -0.30 -7.17
CA LEU A 52 18.53 0.66 -6.52
C LEU A 52 18.49 0.41 -5.01
N LYS A 53 19.03 1.35 -4.24
CA LYS A 53 18.97 1.33 -2.78
C LYS A 53 18.10 2.45 -2.26
N TYR A 54 17.34 2.17 -1.20
CA TYR A 54 16.60 3.20 -0.48
C TYR A 54 17.55 4.05 0.34
N VAL A 55 17.32 5.36 0.38
CA VAL A 55 18.13 6.32 1.12
C VAL A 55 17.41 6.78 2.38
N HIS A 56 18.20 7.13 3.40
CA HIS A 56 17.69 7.70 4.63
C HIS A 56 17.72 9.21 4.53
N VAL A 57 16.59 9.85 4.75
CA VAL A 57 16.49 11.31 4.79
C VAL A 57 15.95 11.75 6.15
N ALA A 58 16.53 12.80 6.70
CA ALA A 58 16.05 13.40 7.95
C ALA A 58 14.80 14.24 7.65
N PRO A 59 13.74 14.19 8.46
CA PRO A 59 12.59 15.07 8.30
C PRO A 59 12.98 16.54 8.57
N PRO A 60 12.22 17.51 8.01
CA PRO A 60 12.44 18.93 8.30
C PRO A 60 12.40 19.20 9.81
N PRO A 61 13.26 20.09 10.33
CA PRO A 61 13.43 20.32 11.78
C PRO A 61 12.18 20.86 12.52
N LEU A 62 11.14 21.27 11.80
CA LEU A 62 9.89 21.82 12.37
C LEU A 62 8.99 20.80 13.09
N PHE A 63 9.25 19.51 13.00
CA PHE A 63 8.39 18.45 13.55
C PHE A 63 8.97 17.66 14.75
N GLY A 64 9.99 18.18 15.40
CA GLY A 64 10.38 17.74 16.74
C GLY A 64 10.73 16.25 16.93
N GLY A 65 11.30 15.59 15.93
CA GLY A 65 11.75 14.21 16.08
C GLY A 65 12.61 13.75 14.90
N TYR A 66 13.75 13.14 15.20
CA TYR A 66 14.62 12.53 14.19
C TYR A 66 14.01 11.19 13.71
N MET A 67 13.05 11.24 12.82
CA MET A 67 12.60 10.03 12.11
C MET A 67 13.29 9.95 10.75
N MET A 68 14.27 9.08 10.63
CA MET A 68 14.87 8.71 9.36
C MET A 68 13.84 7.90 8.55
N ARG A 69 13.58 8.28 7.30
CA ARG A 69 12.69 7.54 6.39
C ARG A 69 13.54 6.84 5.33
N ASN A 70 13.24 5.57 5.11
CA ASN A 70 13.73 4.86 3.92
C ASN A 70 12.91 5.33 2.72
N VAL A 71 13.51 6.07 1.80
CA VAL A 71 12.82 6.64 0.64
C VAL A 71 13.49 6.16 -0.64
N ASN A 72 12.67 5.87 -1.67
CA ASN A 72 13.17 5.63 -3.01
C ASN A 72 13.77 6.95 -3.54
N PRO A 73 15.06 7.00 -3.88
CA PRO A 73 15.70 8.24 -4.31
C PRO A 73 15.04 8.85 -5.56
N LEU A 74 14.41 8.04 -6.41
CA LEU A 74 13.67 8.53 -7.56
C LEU A 74 12.43 9.35 -7.18
N ASP A 75 11.87 9.20 -5.96
CA ASP A 75 10.75 10.00 -5.47
C ASP A 75 11.16 11.43 -5.08
N LEU A 76 12.44 11.65 -4.80
CA LEU A 76 12.99 12.92 -4.34
C LEU A 76 13.78 13.69 -5.41
N LEU A 77 13.71 13.27 -6.68
CA LEU A 77 14.48 13.88 -7.78
C LEU A 77 14.37 15.41 -7.86
N PHE A 78 13.17 15.92 -7.57
CA PHE A 78 12.84 17.36 -7.70
C PHE A 78 12.64 18.02 -6.34
N ASP A 79 13.01 17.34 -5.26
CA ASP A 79 12.94 17.90 -3.93
C ASP A 79 14.03 18.97 -3.75
N SER A 80 13.67 20.15 -3.23
CA SER A 80 14.59 21.27 -3.07
C SER A 80 15.55 21.07 -1.88
N GLN A 81 15.16 20.27 -0.90
CA GLN A 81 15.95 20.07 0.33
C GLN A 81 16.95 18.94 0.20
N TYR A 82 16.54 17.84 -0.46
CA TYR A 82 17.34 16.60 -0.53
C TYR A 82 17.92 16.35 -1.94
N GLY A 83 17.51 17.11 -2.93
CA GLY A 83 17.75 16.82 -4.34
C GLY A 83 19.24 16.67 -4.72
N LEU A 84 20.13 17.45 -4.14
CA LEU A 84 21.59 17.38 -4.48
C LEU A 84 22.19 16.04 -4.08
N ASP A 85 22.05 15.63 -2.83
CA ASP A 85 22.60 14.36 -2.33
C ASP A 85 21.95 13.16 -3.04
N ILE A 86 20.65 13.24 -3.28
CA ILE A 86 19.87 12.21 -3.97
C ILE A 86 20.35 12.01 -5.41
N ARG A 87 20.63 13.09 -6.15
CA ARG A 87 21.12 13.01 -7.53
C ARG A 87 22.51 12.39 -7.62
N GLY A 88 23.37 12.67 -6.62
CA GLY A 88 24.66 12.01 -6.47
C GLY A 88 24.53 10.50 -6.32
N HIS A 89 23.73 10.04 -5.36
CA HIS A 89 23.45 8.62 -5.15
C HIS A 89 22.86 7.94 -6.38
N LEU A 90 21.92 8.58 -7.06
CA LEU A 90 21.34 8.03 -8.28
C LEU A 90 22.36 7.93 -9.40
N SER A 91 23.26 8.89 -9.55
CA SER A 91 24.36 8.85 -10.50
C SER A 91 25.26 7.64 -10.27
N ASP A 92 25.59 7.35 -9.01
CA ASP A 92 26.40 6.19 -8.63
C ASP A 92 25.66 4.86 -8.92
N PHE A 93 24.36 4.78 -8.63
CA PHE A 93 23.55 3.59 -8.92
C PHE A 93 23.46 3.34 -10.44
N ILE A 94 23.34 4.40 -11.23
CA ILE A 94 23.35 4.33 -12.70
C ILE A 94 24.68 3.82 -13.22
N GLU A 95 25.81 4.34 -12.74
CA GLU A 95 27.14 3.87 -13.14
C GLU A 95 27.35 2.39 -12.81
N GLN A 96 27.01 1.96 -11.62
CA GLN A 96 27.08 0.56 -11.21
C GLN A 96 26.22 -0.32 -12.14
N THR A 97 25.02 0.18 -12.49
CA THR A 97 24.11 -0.54 -13.39
C THR A 97 24.67 -0.67 -14.81
N ILE A 98 25.27 0.39 -15.32
CA ILE A 98 25.93 0.36 -16.64
C ILE A 98 27.03 -0.71 -16.66
N GLY A 99 27.89 -0.75 -15.61
CA GLY A 99 28.92 -1.77 -15.51
C GLY A 99 28.36 -3.21 -15.47
N ILE A 100 27.24 -3.44 -14.80
CA ILE A 100 26.57 -4.75 -14.77
C ILE A 100 26.04 -5.11 -16.18
N ILE A 101 25.45 -4.16 -16.89
CA ILE A 101 24.88 -4.39 -18.22
C ILE A 101 26.00 -4.65 -19.26
N GLU A 102 27.13 -3.96 -19.15
CA GLU A 102 28.30 -4.18 -20.01
C GLU A 102 28.92 -5.57 -19.79
N ALA A 103 28.86 -6.09 -18.56
CA ALA A 103 29.35 -7.43 -18.22
C ALA A 103 28.36 -8.56 -18.57
N ASP A 104 27.05 -8.27 -18.72
CA ASP A 104 26.01 -9.27 -19.01
C ASP A 104 25.32 -8.98 -20.34
N SER A 105 25.78 -9.64 -21.40
CA SER A 105 25.20 -9.50 -22.77
C SER A 105 23.72 -9.88 -22.86
N THR A 106 23.19 -10.61 -21.86
CA THR A 106 21.80 -11.09 -21.83
C THR A 106 20.88 -10.22 -21.00
N PHE A 107 21.38 -9.11 -20.40
CA PHE A 107 20.61 -8.28 -19.47
C PHE A 107 19.30 -7.75 -20.08
N ALA A 108 19.35 -7.24 -21.32
CA ALA A 108 18.16 -6.74 -22.02
C ALA A 108 17.08 -7.80 -22.18
N SER A 109 17.43 -9.03 -22.51
CA SER A 109 16.48 -10.13 -22.65
C SER A 109 15.82 -10.49 -21.30
N LYS A 110 16.57 -10.35 -20.20
CA LYS A 110 16.06 -10.53 -18.83
C LYS A 110 15.17 -9.37 -18.39
N LEU A 111 15.34 -8.18 -18.98
CA LEU A 111 14.50 -7.02 -18.72
C LEU A 111 13.15 -7.11 -19.43
N ASP A 112 13.15 -7.61 -20.71
CA ASP A 112 11.95 -7.80 -21.53
C ASP A 112 11.16 -9.08 -21.16
N GLY A 113 11.78 -10.03 -20.44
CA GLY A 113 11.04 -11.10 -19.76
C GLY A 113 9.95 -10.45 -18.92
N LYS A 114 8.69 -10.98 -18.98
CA LYS A 114 7.63 -10.57 -18.05
C LYS A 114 8.30 -10.32 -16.70
N PRO A 115 7.97 -9.22 -15.96
CA PRO A 115 8.61 -8.97 -14.69
C PRO A 115 8.65 -10.31 -13.97
N GLN A 116 9.88 -10.84 -13.77
CA GLN A 116 10.05 -11.96 -12.88
C GLN A 116 9.75 -11.33 -11.55
N ASP A 117 8.51 -11.52 -11.15
CA ASP A 117 7.96 -11.21 -9.88
C ASP A 117 9.02 -10.62 -8.91
N VAL A 118 9.01 -9.32 -8.68
CA VAL A 118 8.69 -8.90 -7.32
C VAL A 118 7.50 -9.79 -7.01
N ARG A 119 7.75 -10.97 -6.31
CA ARG A 119 6.76 -12.01 -6.04
C ARG A 119 5.45 -11.31 -6.15
N ASP A 120 4.62 -11.65 -7.17
CA ASP A 120 3.21 -11.39 -7.07
C ASP A 120 2.87 -11.99 -5.71
N TYR A 121 3.03 -11.18 -4.69
CA TYR A 121 2.31 -11.43 -3.48
C TYR A 121 0.92 -11.33 -4.03
N ASP A 122 0.38 -12.50 -4.33
CA ASP A 122 -1.01 -12.59 -4.67
C ASP A 122 -1.67 -11.84 -3.53
N VAL A 123 -2.00 -10.56 -3.79
CA VAL A 123 -2.57 -9.68 -2.77
C VAL A 123 -3.74 -10.39 -2.11
N TRP A 124 -4.37 -11.30 -2.87
CA TRP A 124 -5.44 -12.15 -2.39
C TRP A 124 -4.98 -13.20 -1.38
N SER A 125 -3.70 -13.62 -1.41
CA SER A 125 -3.15 -14.50 -0.37
C SER A 125 -3.02 -13.83 1.00
N LEU A 126 -3.01 -12.50 1.04
CA LEU A 126 -3.00 -11.68 2.26
C LEU A 126 -4.41 -11.31 2.72
N ILE A 127 -5.41 -11.49 1.86
CA ILE A 127 -6.80 -11.18 2.16
C ILE A 127 -7.46 -12.40 2.80
N HIS A 128 -8.23 -12.17 3.85
CA HIS A 128 -8.98 -13.23 4.52
C HIS A 128 -9.86 -14.02 3.53
N PRO A 129 -9.89 -15.37 3.61
CA PRO A 129 -10.61 -16.21 2.64
C PRO A 129 -12.06 -15.79 2.40
N SER A 130 -12.81 -15.50 3.46
CA SER A 130 -14.22 -15.07 3.34
C SER A 130 -14.38 -13.72 2.62
N ILE A 131 -13.39 -12.82 2.73
CA ILE A 131 -13.39 -11.56 1.98
C ILE A 131 -13.01 -11.79 0.52
N THR A 132 -12.01 -12.66 0.28
CA THR A 132 -11.59 -13.05 -1.08
C THR A 132 -12.75 -13.66 -1.86
N GLU A 133 -13.50 -14.59 -1.25
CA GLU A 133 -14.64 -15.28 -1.84
C GLU A 133 -15.69 -14.33 -2.39
N VAL A 134 -16.07 -13.31 -1.61
CA VAL A 134 -17.13 -12.36 -1.99
C VAL A 134 -16.65 -11.20 -2.87
N SER A 135 -15.33 -10.94 -2.93
CA SER A 135 -14.79 -9.71 -3.54
C SER A 135 -13.94 -9.93 -4.79
N MET A 136 -13.17 -11.02 -4.87
CA MET A 136 -12.16 -11.22 -5.92
C MET A 136 -12.75 -11.12 -7.33
N LYS A 137 -13.86 -11.81 -7.59
CA LYS A 137 -14.49 -11.80 -8.91
C LYS A 137 -14.92 -10.38 -9.29
N ARG A 138 -15.58 -9.66 -8.37
CA ARG A 138 -16.02 -8.28 -8.60
C ARG A 138 -14.86 -7.32 -8.90
N MET A 139 -13.75 -7.48 -8.16
CA MET A 139 -12.52 -6.71 -8.40
C MET A 139 -11.93 -6.98 -9.78
N LYS A 140 -11.91 -8.25 -10.21
CA LYS A 140 -11.42 -8.64 -11.56
C LYS A 140 -12.31 -8.09 -12.67
N ASP A 141 -13.62 -8.06 -12.44
CA ASP A 141 -14.62 -7.58 -13.40
C ASP A 141 -14.74 -6.04 -13.40
N GLY A 142 -13.99 -5.30 -12.54
CA GLY A 142 -14.00 -3.83 -12.46
C GLY A 142 -15.11 -3.25 -11.57
N TYR A 143 -15.90 -4.08 -10.88
CA TYR A 143 -16.97 -3.65 -9.96
C TYR A 143 -16.43 -3.36 -8.57
N PHE A 144 -15.57 -2.35 -8.46
CA PHE A 144 -14.79 -2.07 -7.25
C PHE A 144 -15.66 -1.72 -6.04
N ALA A 145 -16.66 -0.87 -6.22
CA ALA A 145 -17.57 -0.48 -5.15
C ALA A 145 -18.40 -1.67 -4.65
N ASP A 146 -18.86 -2.55 -5.57
CA ASP A 146 -19.63 -3.76 -5.21
C ASP A 146 -18.77 -4.80 -4.48
N ALA A 147 -17.47 -4.86 -4.80
CA ALA A 147 -16.53 -5.72 -4.09
C ALA A 147 -16.40 -5.30 -2.62
N VAL A 148 -16.26 -3.99 -2.36
CA VAL A 148 -16.18 -3.44 -1.01
C VAL A 148 -17.49 -3.62 -0.24
N GLU A 149 -18.63 -3.36 -0.87
CA GLU A 149 -19.94 -3.57 -0.25
C GLU A 149 -20.17 -5.03 0.14
N SER A 150 -19.78 -5.97 -0.73
CA SER A 150 -19.88 -7.41 -0.44
C SER A 150 -18.99 -7.81 0.73
N ALA A 151 -17.79 -7.24 0.84
CA ALA A 151 -16.89 -7.45 1.97
C ALA A 151 -17.48 -6.91 3.29
N CYS A 152 -18.07 -5.70 3.25
CA CYS A 152 -18.76 -5.14 4.42
C CYS A 152 -19.95 -6.02 4.87
N LYS A 153 -20.72 -6.54 3.90
CA LYS A 153 -21.84 -7.45 4.18
C LYS A 153 -21.36 -8.75 4.81
N ALA A 154 -20.26 -9.33 4.31
CA ALA A 154 -19.66 -10.54 4.88
C ALA A 154 -19.18 -10.33 6.32
N LEU A 155 -18.47 -9.22 6.59
CA LEU A 155 -18.04 -8.85 7.93
C LEU A 155 -19.23 -8.68 8.89
N ASN A 156 -20.25 -7.96 8.46
CA ASN A 156 -21.45 -7.73 9.25
C ASN A 156 -22.22 -9.04 9.53
N ALA A 157 -22.34 -9.91 8.53
CA ALA A 157 -23.00 -11.21 8.68
C ALA A 157 -22.27 -12.11 9.69
N ARG A 158 -20.92 -12.15 9.65
CA ARG A 158 -20.12 -12.92 10.59
C ARG A 158 -20.31 -12.47 12.05
N VAL A 159 -20.32 -11.16 12.28
CA VAL A 159 -20.56 -10.62 13.63
C VAL A 159 -22.00 -10.88 14.06
N ARG A 160 -22.98 -10.72 13.17
CA ARG A 160 -24.39 -10.97 13.45
C ARG A 160 -24.64 -12.42 13.87
N GLU A 161 -24.08 -13.39 13.13
CA GLU A 161 -24.19 -14.81 13.47
C GLU A 161 -23.76 -15.07 14.91
N ILE A 162 -22.58 -14.58 15.32
CA ILE A 162 -22.05 -14.77 16.68
C ILE A 162 -22.94 -14.10 17.74
N VAL A 163 -23.41 -12.88 17.49
CA VAL A 163 -24.26 -12.16 18.47
C VAL A 163 -25.62 -12.81 18.58
N GLN A 164 -26.24 -13.22 17.49
CA GLN A 164 -27.53 -13.88 17.47
C GLN A 164 -27.47 -15.24 18.18
N ASP A 165 -26.44 -16.04 17.93
CA ASP A 165 -26.25 -17.36 18.56
C ASP A 165 -26.07 -17.23 20.09
N GLN A 166 -25.35 -16.22 20.57
CA GLN A 166 -25.07 -16.07 22.00
C GLN A 166 -26.12 -15.26 22.76
N THR A 167 -26.85 -14.38 22.11
CA THR A 167 -27.75 -13.44 22.82
C THR A 167 -29.19 -13.45 22.32
N GLY A 168 -29.48 -14.08 21.20
CA GLY A 168 -30.79 -14.02 20.53
C GLY A 168 -31.15 -12.65 19.95
N GLN A 169 -30.23 -11.67 19.98
CA GLN A 169 -30.51 -10.30 19.52
C GLN A 169 -30.29 -10.18 18.03
N GLU A 170 -31.26 -9.59 17.33
CA GLU A 170 -31.16 -9.21 15.92
C GLU A 170 -30.74 -7.73 15.82
N LEU A 171 -29.46 -7.51 15.53
CA LEU A 171 -28.87 -6.18 15.35
C LEU A 171 -28.16 -6.11 13.98
N ASP A 172 -27.94 -4.89 13.48
CA ASP A 172 -27.25 -4.64 12.21
C ASP A 172 -26.33 -3.40 12.28
N GLY A 173 -25.33 -3.39 11.41
CA GLY A 173 -24.45 -2.23 11.21
C GLY A 173 -23.70 -1.80 12.46
N ALA A 174 -23.61 -0.49 12.68
CA ALA A 174 -22.83 0.06 13.78
C ALA A 174 -23.36 -0.31 15.17
N SER A 175 -24.66 -0.47 15.34
CA SER A 175 -25.28 -0.90 16.61
C SER A 175 -24.90 -2.34 16.94
N LEU A 176 -24.88 -3.22 15.96
CA LEU A 176 -24.38 -4.59 16.08
C LEU A 176 -22.92 -4.60 16.53
N MET A 177 -22.06 -3.81 15.90
CA MET A 177 -20.63 -3.76 16.23
C MET A 177 -20.40 -3.25 17.67
N ARG A 178 -21.08 -2.19 18.06
CA ARG A 178 -21.00 -1.68 19.44
C ARG A 178 -21.48 -2.72 20.48
N ARG A 179 -22.52 -3.46 20.17
CA ARG A 179 -23.01 -4.53 21.06
C ARG A 179 -22.03 -5.69 21.13
N ALA A 180 -21.50 -6.12 19.99
CA ALA A 180 -20.59 -7.26 19.87
C ALA A 180 -19.29 -7.04 20.65
N PHE A 181 -18.68 -5.87 20.51
CA PHE A 181 -17.34 -5.58 21.01
C PHE A 181 -17.31 -4.63 22.24
N SER A 182 -18.43 -4.34 22.88
CA SER A 182 -18.49 -3.45 24.05
C SER A 182 -17.50 -3.86 25.14
N PRO A 183 -16.59 -2.99 25.61
CA PRO A 183 -15.62 -3.36 26.64
C PRO A 183 -16.24 -3.73 27.98
N SER A 184 -17.44 -3.22 28.28
CA SER A 184 -18.13 -3.51 29.56
C SER A 184 -18.81 -4.88 29.56
N ASN A 185 -19.27 -5.37 28.39
CA ASN A 185 -19.94 -6.66 28.26
C ASN A 185 -19.84 -7.18 26.82
N PRO A 186 -18.63 -7.59 26.37
CA PRO A 186 -18.45 -8.04 24.99
C PRO A 186 -19.10 -9.40 24.75
N VAL A 187 -19.74 -9.53 23.60
CA VAL A 187 -20.12 -10.84 23.05
C VAL A 187 -18.90 -11.47 22.36
N ILE A 188 -18.10 -10.62 21.72
CA ILE A 188 -16.85 -11.02 21.04
C ILE A 188 -15.69 -10.37 21.80
N ARG A 189 -14.94 -11.19 22.54
CA ARG A 189 -13.74 -10.75 23.25
C ARG A 189 -12.52 -10.96 22.37
N ILE A 190 -11.80 -9.88 22.08
CA ILE A 190 -10.59 -9.87 21.24
C ILE A 190 -9.32 -9.46 22.00
N ALA A 191 -9.48 -9.10 23.29
CA ALA A 191 -8.36 -8.77 24.17
C ALA A 191 -8.69 -9.16 25.61
N SER A 192 -7.66 -9.31 26.45
CA SER A 192 -7.85 -9.57 27.89
C SER A 192 -8.38 -8.32 28.61
N LEU A 193 -9.56 -8.41 29.17
CA LEU A 193 -10.17 -7.31 29.92
C LEU A 193 -9.66 -7.19 31.38
N ALA A 194 -8.70 -8.01 31.79
CA ALA A 194 -8.08 -7.92 33.11
C ALA A 194 -7.08 -6.75 33.22
N THR A 195 -6.69 -6.14 32.08
CA THR A 195 -5.70 -5.07 32.02
C THR A 195 -6.27 -3.82 31.34
N LYS A 196 -5.76 -2.64 31.73
CA LYS A 196 -6.13 -1.37 31.10
C LYS A 196 -5.84 -1.40 29.58
N SER A 197 -4.67 -1.90 29.18
CA SER A 197 -4.30 -2.02 27.77
C SER A 197 -5.26 -2.91 26.98
N GLY A 198 -5.72 -4.02 27.58
CA GLY A 198 -6.72 -4.88 26.96
C GLY A 198 -8.08 -4.21 26.79
N HIS A 199 -8.51 -3.42 27.77
CA HIS A 199 -9.71 -2.59 27.64
C HIS A 199 -9.56 -1.56 26.51
N ASP A 200 -8.42 -0.88 26.41
CA ASP A 200 -8.14 0.10 25.37
C ASP A 200 -8.15 -0.56 23.98
N VAL A 201 -7.59 -1.77 23.84
CA VAL A 201 -7.61 -2.55 22.60
C VAL A 201 -9.05 -2.94 22.21
N GLN A 202 -9.83 -3.47 23.18
CA GLN A 202 -11.22 -3.86 22.95
C GLN A 202 -12.07 -2.66 22.49
N GLN A 203 -11.93 -1.51 23.17
CA GLN A 203 -12.59 -0.27 22.82
C GLN A 203 -12.19 0.21 21.42
N GLY A 204 -10.88 0.26 21.14
CA GLY A 204 -10.36 0.71 19.84
C GLY A 204 -10.90 -0.11 18.68
N TYR A 205 -10.91 -1.44 18.80
CA TYR A 205 -11.49 -2.30 17.77
C TYR A 205 -13.00 -2.14 17.64
N MET A 206 -13.74 -1.97 18.76
CA MET A 206 -15.17 -1.65 18.71
C MET A 206 -15.42 -0.40 17.85
N ASP A 207 -14.64 0.65 18.04
CA ASP A 207 -14.78 1.89 17.29
C ASP A 207 -14.41 1.73 15.82
N ILE A 208 -13.36 0.94 15.50
CA ILE A 208 -13.00 0.61 14.11
C ILE A 208 -14.12 -0.17 13.43
N PHE A 209 -14.64 -1.24 14.05
CA PHE A 209 -15.74 -2.03 13.50
C PHE A 209 -16.99 -1.18 13.26
N ALA A 210 -17.37 -0.35 14.21
CA ALA A 210 -18.52 0.55 14.09
C ALA A 210 -18.28 1.62 13.00
N GLY A 211 -17.07 2.19 12.96
CA GLY A 211 -16.64 3.18 11.98
C GLY A 211 -16.69 2.64 10.53
N VAL A 212 -16.30 1.38 10.33
CA VAL A 212 -16.42 0.71 9.02
C VAL A 212 -17.87 0.64 8.55
N MET A 213 -18.80 0.31 9.44
CA MET A 213 -20.22 0.24 9.08
C MET A 213 -20.80 1.61 8.75
N THR A 214 -20.39 2.66 9.46
CA THR A 214 -20.87 4.03 9.21
C THR A 214 -20.15 4.71 8.06
N GLY A 215 -18.83 4.59 7.97
CA GLY A 215 -18.00 5.38 7.06
C GLY A 215 -17.71 4.71 5.72
N ILE A 216 -17.80 3.38 5.63
CA ILE A 216 -17.49 2.65 4.39
C ILE A 216 -18.75 2.00 3.79
N ARG A 217 -19.58 1.34 4.62
CA ARG A 217 -20.78 0.65 4.13
C ARG A 217 -21.91 1.62 3.77
N ASN A 218 -22.19 2.61 4.64
CA ASN A 218 -23.36 3.48 4.48
C ASN A 218 -23.28 4.47 3.31
N PRO A 219 -22.15 5.11 2.96
CA PRO A 219 -22.10 6.09 1.89
C PRO A 219 -22.60 5.54 0.55
N LYS A 220 -22.27 4.28 0.23
CA LYS A 220 -22.73 3.64 -1.02
C LYS A 220 -24.23 3.39 -1.07
N ALA A 221 -24.89 3.25 0.08
CA ALA A 221 -26.34 3.04 0.12
C ALA A 221 -27.14 4.29 -0.35
N HIS A 222 -26.47 5.45 -0.42
CA HIS A 222 -27.10 6.74 -0.71
C HIS A 222 -26.55 7.45 -1.94
N ASP A 223 -25.34 7.10 -2.42
CA ASP A 223 -24.69 7.70 -3.59
C ASP A 223 -24.03 6.64 -4.50
N ASN A 224 -24.12 6.83 -5.83
CA ASN A 224 -23.39 6.04 -6.82
C ASN A 224 -21.89 6.42 -6.81
N GLU A 225 -21.19 6.15 -5.71
CA GLU A 225 -19.78 6.49 -5.58
C GLU A 225 -18.93 5.56 -6.46
N THR A 226 -18.22 6.15 -7.41
CA THR A 226 -17.17 5.44 -8.15
C THR A 226 -15.88 5.52 -7.39
N ILE A 227 -15.35 4.35 -6.98
CA ILE A 227 -14.06 4.27 -6.29
C ILE A 227 -13.00 3.66 -7.21
N THR A 228 -11.73 4.02 -7.00
CA THR A 228 -10.62 3.45 -7.75
C THR A 228 -10.33 2.01 -7.29
N LYS A 229 -9.62 1.26 -8.13
CA LYS A 229 -9.15 -0.09 -7.80
C LYS A 229 -8.29 -0.09 -6.53
N GLU A 230 -7.40 0.89 -6.41
CA GLU A 230 -6.48 1.05 -5.28
C GLU A 230 -7.22 1.35 -3.99
N ASP A 231 -8.26 2.21 -4.05
CA ASP A 231 -9.09 2.53 -2.89
C ASP A 231 -9.91 1.31 -2.45
N ALA A 232 -10.46 0.56 -3.40
CA ALA A 232 -11.16 -0.68 -3.10
C ALA A 232 -10.23 -1.68 -2.38
N PHE A 233 -9.00 -1.89 -2.87
CA PHE A 233 -8.04 -2.77 -2.20
C PHE A 233 -7.71 -2.34 -0.77
N ARG A 234 -7.50 -1.03 -0.52
CA ARG A 234 -7.27 -0.52 0.84
C ARG A 234 -8.43 -0.86 1.77
N LYS A 235 -9.66 -0.70 1.28
CA LYS A 235 -10.88 -1.04 2.04
C LYS A 235 -10.99 -2.55 2.27
N LEU A 236 -10.71 -3.39 1.27
CA LEU A 236 -10.71 -4.85 1.41
C LEU A 236 -9.65 -5.34 2.41
N MET A 237 -8.46 -4.74 2.43
CA MET A 237 -7.42 -5.04 3.42
C MET A 237 -7.89 -4.72 4.85
N LEU A 238 -8.61 -3.62 5.05
CA LEU A 238 -9.20 -3.30 6.34
C LEU A 238 -10.25 -4.33 6.76
N MET A 239 -11.16 -4.72 5.85
CA MET A 239 -12.14 -5.79 6.12
C MET A 239 -11.46 -7.11 6.47
N SER A 240 -10.39 -7.45 5.75
CA SER A 240 -9.58 -8.63 6.00
C SER A 240 -8.96 -8.63 7.40
N LEU A 241 -8.33 -7.52 7.79
CA LEU A 241 -7.78 -7.35 9.13
C LEU A 241 -8.84 -7.60 10.21
N LEU A 242 -10.03 -7.04 10.04
CA LEU A 242 -11.13 -7.18 10.99
C LEU A 242 -11.68 -8.61 11.04
N MET A 243 -11.74 -9.33 9.89
CA MET A 243 -12.13 -10.74 9.87
C MET A 243 -11.13 -11.61 10.63
N TYR A 244 -9.83 -11.45 10.38
CA TYR A 244 -8.80 -12.16 11.15
C TYR A 244 -8.90 -11.85 12.65
N LYS A 245 -9.23 -10.60 12.99
CA LYS A 245 -9.40 -10.23 14.40
C LYS A 245 -10.57 -10.91 15.07
N ILE A 246 -11.65 -11.20 14.34
CA ILE A 246 -12.76 -12.02 14.84
C ILE A 246 -12.31 -13.48 15.04
N ASP A 247 -11.48 -14.01 14.15
CA ASP A 247 -10.99 -15.39 14.25
C ASP A 247 -9.99 -15.58 15.39
N GLU A 248 -9.23 -14.52 15.76
CA GLU A 248 -8.34 -14.49 16.93
C GLU A 248 -9.07 -14.40 18.27
N ARG A 249 -10.41 -14.26 18.27
CA ARG A 249 -11.19 -14.12 19.53
C ARG A 249 -10.90 -15.28 20.48
N SER A 250 -10.76 -14.95 21.76
CA SER A 250 -10.64 -15.96 22.81
C SER A 250 -11.95 -16.77 22.88
N ILE A 251 -11.89 -18.04 22.50
CA ILE A 251 -12.93 -19.02 22.78
C ILE A 251 -12.65 -19.47 24.22
N GLU A 252 -13.23 -18.78 25.19
CA GLU A 252 -13.25 -19.33 26.55
C GLU A 252 -14.22 -20.50 26.54
N VAL A 253 -13.67 -21.70 26.72
CA VAL A 253 -14.40 -22.94 27.00
C VAL A 253 -14.87 -22.91 28.44
#